data_70c26cca974d98c36068d56c0b12ff05
#
_entry.id   70c26cca974d98c36068d56c0b12ff05
#
_cell.length_a   1.000
_cell.length_b   1.000
_cell.length_c   1.000
_cell.angle_alpha   90.00
_cell.angle_beta   90.00
_cell.angle_gamma   90.00
#
_symmetry.space_group_name_H-M   'P 1'
#
loop_
_entity.id
_entity.type
_entity.pdbx_description
1 polymer ?
#
loop_
_entity_poly.entity_id
_entity_poly.type
_entity_poly.pdbx_seq_one_letter_code
_entity_poly.pdbx_strand_id
1 'polypeptide(L)'
;VGELGDFGTSIPSDGWKMDVLKVLGECVRQNQKGALATLVKRKGAAPREVGAKMVITGDGRIYGSIGGGCMEADVYEEARRVIASGSPKILHFRLDGKAVEEDGMLCGGNIDILLEPLLDRHREIYERIGTIRPKGVVVTKIGEEYSKTLIETSGRAYGDPLPLALEKIMPFFGTTDILFLEDGTIVEPIVFPSNLYLFGAGHISVFIAKVAKMVDFEVTVIDDREEFASRERFPDVASVIARSYKDVLREMEFSENDYVVIVTRGHKHDAFVLEKVLATNPKYIGMIGSRRKVKAIFDHLLKKGFSEEELRKVYAPIGLEIGADTPQEIAVSIVAQLIKVRSETKRRRSSSPDPSFREGLSGRG
;
A
#
# COMPACT_ATOMS: atom_id res chain seq x y z
N VAL A 1 7.99 37.87 21.92
CA VAL A 1 7.34 36.70 22.52
C VAL A 1 5.90 36.77 22.04
N GLY A 2 5.63 36.23 20.83
CA GLY A 2 4.28 36.09 20.29
C GLY A 2 3.80 34.69 20.63
N GLU A 3 2.63 34.59 21.20
CA GLU A 3 1.94 33.35 21.53
C GLU A 3 1.84 32.47 20.29
N LEU A 4 2.50 31.32 20.32
CA LEU A 4 2.27 30.22 19.40
C LEU A 4 0.83 29.77 19.64
N GLY A 5 -0.07 30.17 18.74
CA GLY A 5 -1.43 29.71 18.75
C GLY A 5 -1.48 28.20 18.78
N ASP A 6 -2.25 27.68 19.71
CA ASP A 6 -2.60 26.27 19.84
C ASP A 6 -3.04 25.74 18.48
N PHE A 7 -2.13 25.04 17.79
CA PHE A 7 -2.46 24.33 16.56
C PHE A 7 -3.44 23.24 16.95
N GLY A 8 -4.72 23.58 16.87
CA GLY A 8 -5.82 22.66 17.11
C GLY A 8 -5.67 21.42 16.25
N THR A 9 -4.87 20.48 16.71
CA THR A 9 -4.75 19.11 16.20
C THR A 9 -6.02 18.35 16.57
N SER A 10 -7.16 18.79 16.09
CA SER A 10 -8.32 17.93 15.98
C SER A 10 -8.14 17.06 14.73
N ILE A 11 -7.09 16.23 14.74
CA ILE A 11 -7.08 15.02 13.93
C ILE A 11 -8.21 14.19 14.53
N PRO A 12 -9.26 13.84 13.79
CA PRO A 12 -10.20 12.83 14.24
C PRO A 12 -9.37 11.63 14.67
N SER A 13 -9.68 11.02 15.80
CA SER A 13 -8.96 9.85 16.35
C SER A 13 -8.75 8.71 15.33
N ASP A 14 -9.45 8.77 14.21
CA ASP A 14 -9.39 7.87 13.05
C ASP A 14 -8.57 8.41 11.86
N GLY A 15 -8.03 9.62 11.91
CA GLY A 15 -7.35 10.30 10.80
C GLY A 15 -6.06 9.61 10.32
N TRP A 16 -5.47 8.74 11.12
CA TRP A 16 -4.31 7.91 10.76
C TRP A 16 -4.69 6.69 9.89
N LYS A 17 -5.99 6.39 9.76
CA LYS A 17 -6.51 5.19 9.08
C LYS A 17 -7.08 5.46 7.68
N MET A 18 -7.17 6.70 7.25
CA MET A 18 -7.70 6.99 5.92
C MET A 18 -6.63 6.77 4.84
N ASP A 19 -6.98 5.97 3.85
CA ASP A 19 -6.20 5.81 2.61
C ASP A 19 -6.04 7.19 1.95
N VAL A 20 -4.82 7.72 1.95
CA VAL A 20 -4.49 9.06 1.43
C VAL A 20 -4.97 9.23 -0.01
N LEU A 21 -4.89 8.17 -0.82
CA LEU A 21 -5.35 8.20 -2.21
C LEU A 21 -6.88 8.32 -2.30
N LYS A 22 -7.60 7.70 -1.37
CA LYS A 22 -9.05 7.84 -1.27
C LYS A 22 -9.45 9.26 -0.89
N VAL A 23 -8.77 9.84 0.10
CA VAL A 23 -8.96 11.25 0.49
C VAL A 23 -8.69 12.18 -0.69
N LEU A 24 -7.60 11.94 -1.42
CA LEU A 24 -7.26 12.69 -2.63
C LEU A 24 -8.40 12.69 -3.66
N GLY A 25 -8.95 11.50 -3.96
CA GLY A 25 -10.09 11.36 -4.86
C GLY A 25 -11.36 12.06 -4.34
N GLU A 26 -11.60 12.08 -3.04
CA GLU A 26 -12.73 12.79 -2.43
C GLU A 26 -12.56 14.31 -2.50
N CYS A 27 -11.37 14.84 -2.22
CA CYS A 27 -11.07 16.26 -2.32
C CYS A 27 -11.37 16.80 -3.73
N VAL A 28 -10.89 16.13 -4.76
CA VAL A 28 -11.09 16.60 -6.13
C VAL A 28 -12.55 16.46 -6.59
N ARG A 29 -13.28 15.42 -6.15
CA ARG A 29 -14.73 15.30 -6.42
C ARG A 29 -15.55 16.44 -5.81
N GLN A 30 -15.15 16.90 -4.64
CA GLN A 30 -15.80 18.01 -3.92
C GLN A 30 -15.33 19.39 -4.38
N ASN A 31 -14.49 19.49 -5.42
CA ASN A 31 -13.83 20.72 -5.86
C ASN A 31 -13.02 21.42 -4.75
N GLN A 32 -12.53 20.66 -3.79
CA GLN A 32 -11.74 21.19 -2.70
C GLN A 32 -10.31 21.45 -3.18
N LYS A 33 -9.84 22.70 -3.01
CA LYS A 33 -8.43 23.03 -3.25
C LYS A 33 -7.56 22.29 -2.25
N GLY A 34 -6.34 21.92 -2.67
CA GLY A 34 -5.40 21.22 -1.81
C GLY A 34 -4.06 21.04 -2.49
N ALA A 35 -3.14 20.40 -1.77
CA ALA A 35 -1.85 19.99 -2.28
C ALA A 35 -1.55 18.53 -1.87
N LEU A 36 -0.84 17.83 -2.74
CA LEU A 36 -0.31 16.51 -2.50
C LEU A 36 1.20 16.59 -2.31
N ALA A 37 1.70 16.18 -1.15
CA ALA A 37 3.12 15.99 -0.89
C ALA A 37 3.46 14.52 -1.09
N THR A 38 4.51 14.23 -1.88
CA THR A 38 5.04 12.88 -2.11
C THR A 38 6.53 12.85 -1.86
N LEU A 39 7.02 11.95 -1.01
CA LEU A 39 8.45 11.70 -0.85
C LEU A 39 8.96 10.96 -2.10
N VAL A 40 9.71 11.64 -2.97
CA VAL A 40 10.12 11.13 -4.29
C VAL A 40 11.56 10.63 -4.33
N LYS A 41 12.42 11.07 -3.40
CA LYS A 41 13.82 10.64 -3.34
C LYS A 41 14.31 10.60 -1.90
N ARG A 42 15.15 9.61 -1.60
CA ARG A 42 15.79 9.43 -0.30
C ARG A 42 17.24 8.99 -0.48
N LYS A 43 18.12 9.56 0.31
CA LYS A 43 19.51 9.12 0.44
C LYS A 43 19.88 9.07 1.93
N GLY A 44 20.23 7.90 2.43
CA GLY A 44 20.50 7.67 3.86
C GLY A 44 19.25 7.32 4.66
N ALA A 45 19.33 7.46 5.98
CA ALA A 45 18.22 7.17 6.89
C ALA A 45 17.16 8.28 6.84
N ALA A 46 15.90 7.90 6.75
CA ALA A 46 14.75 8.79 6.80
C ALA A 46 13.58 8.10 7.50
N PRO A 47 12.68 8.86 8.13
CA PRO A 47 11.58 8.29 8.92
C PRO A 47 10.52 7.57 8.07
N ARG A 48 10.48 7.84 6.76
CA ARG A 48 9.52 7.21 5.82
C ARG A 48 10.23 6.76 4.54
N GLU A 49 9.60 5.81 3.86
CA GLU A 49 10.04 5.31 2.56
C GLU A 49 9.59 6.22 1.42
N VAL A 50 10.32 6.15 0.30
CA VAL A 50 9.92 6.77 -0.97
C VAL A 50 8.51 6.30 -1.34
N GLY A 51 7.68 7.23 -1.81
CA GLY A 51 6.26 6.99 -2.08
C GLY A 51 5.33 7.36 -0.91
N ALA A 52 5.85 7.70 0.28
CA ALA A 52 5.03 8.24 1.36
C ALA A 52 4.32 9.52 0.92
N LYS A 53 3.06 9.67 1.30
CA LYS A 53 2.19 10.76 0.85
C LYS A 53 1.50 11.48 2.01
N MET A 54 1.26 12.78 1.78
CA MET A 54 0.46 13.62 2.66
C MET A 54 -0.40 14.55 1.80
N VAL A 55 -1.70 14.58 2.07
CA VAL A 55 -2.63 15.54 1.46
C VAL A 55 -2.87 16.67 2.44
N ILE A 56 -2.73 17.90 1.96
CA ILE A 56 -3.06 19.13 2.68
C ILE A 56 -4.24 19.79 1.94
N THR A 57 -5.37 19.93 2.62
CA THR A 57 -6.56 20.56 2.05
C THR A 57 -6.52 22.08 2.18
N GLY A 58 -7.28 22.79 1.36
CA GLY A 58 -7.32 24.27 1.39
C GLY A 58 -7.86 24.86 2.67
N ASP A 59 -8.61 24.08 3.47
CA ASP A 59 -9.07 24.43 4.81
C ASP A 59 -8.05 24.04 5.92
N GLY A 60 -6.89 23.55 5.53
CA GLY A 60 -5.75 23.28 6.43
C GLY A 60 -5.75 21.91 7.10
N ARG A 61 -6.63 20.97 6.71
CA ARG A 61 -6.57 19.60 7.25
C ARG A 61 -5.44 18.82 6.58
N ILE A 62 -4.86 17.90 7.35
CA ILE A 62 -3.75 17.04 6.91
C ILE A 62 -4.19 15.58 6.97
N TYR A 63 -3.86 14.81 5.93
CA TYR A 63 -4.09 13.36 5.85
C TYR A 63 -2.84 12.65 5.38
N GLY A 64 -2.46 11.58 6.05
CA GLY A 64 -1.21 10.87 5.79
C GLY A 64 0.00 11.49 6.48
N SER A 65 1.21 11.01 6.13
CA SER A 65 2.46 11.48 6.74
C SER A 65 3.65 11.19 5.82
N ILE A 66 4.58 12.11 5.77
CA ILE A 66 5.83 12.03 5.02
C ILE A 66 7.06 11.92 5.94
N GLY A 67 6.88 11.87 7.27
CA GLY A 67 7.97 11.65 8.21
C GLY A 67 7.80 12.28 9.59
N GLY A 68 6.87 13.21 9.76
CA GLY A 68 6.60 13.88 11.03
C GLY A 68 7.55 15.06 11.34
N GLY A 69 7.31 15.69 12.49
CA GLY A 69 8.16 16.76 13.03
C GLY A 69 8.15 18.05 12.21
N CYS A 70 9.22 18.84 12.35
CA CYS A 70 9.38 20.17 11.73
C CYS A 70 9.28 20.12 10.20
N MET A 71 9.71 19.03 9.58
CA MET A 71 9.62 18.85 8.14
C MET A 71 8.16 18.91 7.62
N GLU A 72 7.22 18.31 8.33
CA GLU A 72 5.81 18.39 7.95
C GLU A 72 5.24 19.79 8.14
N ALA A 73 5.71 20.53 9.13
CA ALA A 73 5.35 21.93 9.31
C ALA A 73 5.83 22.82 8.15
N ASP A 74 7.08 22.64 7.70
CA ASP A 74 7.62 23.36 6.55
C ASP A 74 6.88 23.01 5.26
N VAL A 75 6.55 21.73 5.06
CA VAL A 75 5.74 21.28 3.91
C VAL A 75 4.34 21.86 3.97
N TYR A 76 3.74 21.95 5.14
CA TYR A 76 2.41 22.56 5.33
C TYR A 76 2.41 24.04 4.95
N GLU A 77 3.38 24.80 5.42
CA GLU A 77 3.49 26.23 5.08
C GLU A 77 3.73 26.44 3.57
N GLU A 78 4.57 25.63 2.96
CA GLU A 78 4.81 25.69 1.52
C GLU A 78 3.60 25.23 0.70
N ALA A 79 2.80 24.27 1.20
CA ALA A 79 1.58 23.82 0.56
C ALA A 79 0.58 24.96 0.35
N ARG A 80 0.46 25.89 1.27
CA ARG A 80 -0.39 27.08 1.13
C ARG A 80 0.02 27.94 -0.07
N ARG A 81 1.34 28.07 -0.30
CA ARG A 81 1.89 28.82 -1.47
C ARG A 81 1.64 28.07 -2.77
N VAL A 82 1.85 26.76 -2.78
CA VAL A 82 1.60 25.88 -3.93
C VAL A 82 0.11 25.87 -4.30
N ILE A 83 -0.79 25.81 -3.32
CA ILE A 83 -2.25 25.91 -3.54
C ILE A 83 -2.63 27.27 -4.15
N ALA A 84 -2.02 28.35 -3.68
CA ALA A 84 -2.30 29.70 -4.15
C ALA A 84 -1.74 29.97 -5.56
N SER A 85 -0.51 29.51 -5.84
CA SER A 85 0.16 29.74 -7.13
C SER A 85 -0.30 28.79 -8.23
N GLY A 86 -0.80 27.59 -7.87
CA GLY A 86 -1.11 26.53 -8.83
C GLY A 86 0.13 25.88 -9.45
N SER A 87 1.32 26.12 -8.89
CA SER A 87 2.59 25.62 -9.42
C SER A 87 3.23 24.60 -8.45
N PRO A 88 3.71 23.45 -8.93
CA PRO A 88 4.36 22.46 -8.10
C PRO A 88 5.75 22.94 -7.67
N LYS A 89 6.27 22.31 -6.61
CA LYS A 89 7.60 22.57 -6.07
C LYS A 89 8.27 21.30 -5.57
N ILE A 90 9.60 21.20 -5.71
CA ILE A 90 10.39 20.21 -5.02
C ILE A 90 11.04 20.86 -3.81
N LEU A 91 10.84 20.27 -2.66
CA LEU A 91 11.44 20.66 -1.40
C LEU A 91 12.58 19.69 -1.07
N HIS A 92 13.76 20.25 -0.79
CA HIS A 92 14.96 19.48 -0.44
C HIS A 92 15.23 19.62 1.05
N PHE A 93 15.20 18.52 1.78
CA PHE A 93 15.51 18.48 3.21
C PHE A 93 16.82 17.73 3.45
N ARG A 94 17.69 18.35 4.25
CA ARG A 94 18.92 17.74 4.77
C ARG A 94 18.70 17.41 6.24
N LEU A 95 18.74 16.12 6.56
CA LEU A 95 18.59 15.62 7.92
C LEU A 95 19.98 15.41 8.55
N ASP A 96 20.87 16.42 8.46
CA ASP A 96 22.22 16.34 9.00
C ASP A 96 22.29 16.79 10.46
N GLY A 97 23.31 16.28 11.18
CA GLY A 97 23.41 16.31 12.63
C GLY A 97 23.44 17.69 13.32
N LYS A 98 23.39 18.83 12.59
CA LYS A 98 23.28 20.16 13.18
C LYS A 98 21.85 20.62 13.42
N ALA A 99 20.90 20.16 12.59
CA ALA A 99 19.46 20.30 12.83
C ALA A 99 18.97 19.38 13.97
N VAL A 100 19.77 18.39 14.35
CA VAL A 100 19.48 17.39 15.40
C VAL A 100 19.50 17.98 16.81
N GLU A 101 20.32 18.98 17.08
CA GLU A 101 20.43 19.57 18.43
C GLU A 101 19.24 20.46 18.79
N GLU A 102 18.56 21.05 17.78
CA GLU A 102 17.38 21.91 18.01
C GLU A 102 16.06 21.14 17.85
N ASP A 103 15.97 20.11 16.98
CA ASP A 103 14.72 19.46 16.58
C ASP A 103 14.57 17.98 17.00
N GLY A 104 15.59 17.37 17.61
CA GLY A 104 15.53 15.99 18.14
C GLY A 104 15.45 14.85 17.10
N MET A 105 15.69 15.12 15.81
CA MET A 105 15.66 14.11 14.75
C MET A 105 17.04 13.55 14.42
N LEU A 106 17.34 12.34 14.88
CA LEU A 106 18.61 11.61 14.70
C LEU A 106 18.76 10.91 13.32
N CYS A 107 18.18 11.44 12.25
CA CYS A 107 18.21 10.82 10.92
C CYS A 107 19.20 11.54 10.00
N GLY A 108 20.38 10.94 9.73
CA GLY A 108 21.40 11.51 8.84
C GLY A 108 21.16 11.20 7.36
N GLY A 109 20.13 11.78 6.73
CA GLY A 109 19.81 11.55 5.33
C GLY A 109 19.35 12.80 4.59
N ASN A 110 19.21 12.70 3.26
CA ASN A 110 18.60 13.72 2.42
C ASN A 110 17.31 13.18 1.82
N ILE A 111 16.28 14.00 1.75
CA ILE A 111 15.01 13.66 1.14
C ILE A 111 14.53 14.77 0.22
N ASP A 112 13.90 14.39 -0.89
CA ASP A 112 13.22 15.29 -1.80
C ASP A 112 11.72 15.00 -1.76
N ILE A 113 10.91 16.04 -1.55
CA ILE A 113 9.47 15.99 -1.50
C ILE A 113 8.92 16.77 -2.68
N LEU A 114 8.15 16.09 -3.52
CA LEU A 114 7.33 16.74 -4.53
C LEU A 114 6.06 17.26 -3.86
N LEU A 115 5.81 18.55 -3.98
CA LEU A 115 4.59 19.22 -3.52
C LEU A 115 3.82 19.75 -4.72
N GLU A 116 2.61 19.23 -4.93
CA GLU A 116 1.80 19.48 -6.12
C GLU A 116 0.43 20.06 -5.76
N PRO A 117 -0.07 21.09 -6.49
CA PRO A 117 -1.44 21.55 -6.32
C PRO A 117 -2.43 20.55 -6.92
N LEU A 118 -3.62 20.43 -6.32
CA LEU A 118 -4.74 19.69 -6.90
C LEU A 118 -5.40 20.55 -7.97
N LEU A 119 -5.00 20.36 -9.23
CA LEU A 119 -5.51 21.12 -10.37
C LEU A 119 -6.71 20.43 -11.02
N ASP A 120 -7.68 21.21 -11.49
CA ASP A 120 -8.87 20.68 -12.17
C ASP A 120 -8.53 19.86 -13.42
N ARG A 121 -7.51 20.26 -14.18
CA ARG A 121 -7.05 19.50 -15.37
C ARG A 121 -6.52 18.10 -15.02
N HIS A 122 -6.11 17.85 -13.78
CA HIS A 122 -5.65 16.56 -13.30
C HIS A 122 -6.71 15.80 -12.49
N ARG A 123 -7.94 16.34 -12.38
CA ARG A 123 -9.04 15.78 -11.60
C ARG A 123 -9.26 14.30 -11.90
N GLU A 124 -9.38 13.95 -13.19
CA GLU A 124 -9.65 12.58 -13.61
C GLU A 124 -8.57 11.61 -13.13
N ILE A 125 -7.30 12.02 -13.10
CA ILE A 125 -6.19 11.21 -12.57
C ILE A 125 -6.43 10.89 -11.09
N TYR A 126 -6.71 11.90 -10.28
CA TYR A 126 -6.88 11.75 -8.84
C TYR A 126 -8.14 10.97 -8.48
N GLU A 127 -9.25 11.20 -9.19
CA GLU A 127 -10.49 10.45 -9.05
C GLU A 127 -10.28 8.96 -9.37
N ARG A 128 -9.61 8.67 -10.47
CA ARG A 128 -9.33 7.29 -10.88
C ARG A 128 -8.45 6.57 -9.86
N ILE A 129 -7.37 7.20 -9.42
CA ILE A 129 -6.48 6.64 -8.40
C ILE A 129 -7.25 6.40 -7.08
N GLY A 130 -8.06 7.35 -6.64
CA GLY A 130 -8.78 7.27 -5.38
C GLY A 130 -9.94 6.29 -5.35
N THR A 131 -10.63 6.06 -6.49
CA THR A 131 -11.87 5.26 -6.56
C THR A 131 -11.74 3.98 -7.37
N ILE A 132 -11.19 4.05 -8.58
CA ILE A 132 -11.10 2.91 -9.52
C ILE A 132 -9.89 2.03 -9.20
N ARG A 133 -8.84 2.64 -8.64
CA ARG A 133 -7.57 1.98 -8.29
C ARG A 133 -6.96 1.22 -9.47
N PRO A 134 -6.66 1.92 -10.59
CA PRO A 134 -6.15 1.27 -11.78
C PRO A 134 -4.73 0.76 -11.55
N LYS A 135 -4.38 -0.35 -12.18
CA LYS A 135 -2.98 -0.75 -12.30
C LYS A 135 -2.32 0.16 -13.33
N GLY A 136 -1.29 0.89 -12.93
CA GLY A 136 -0.69 1.88 -13.84
C GLY A 136 0.49 2.61 -13.23
N VAL A 137 0.89 3.66 -13.92
CA VAL A 137 2.01 4.53 -13.56
C VAL A 137 1.55 5.99 -13.73
N VAL A 138 1.90 6.84 -12.78
CA VAL A 138 1.76 8.29 -12.91
C VAL A 138 3.10 8.87 -13.33
N VAL A 139 3.10 9.64 -14.40
CA VAL A 139 4.26 10.40 -14.86
C VAL A 139 4.00 11.87 -14.62
N THR A 140 4.88 12.49 -13.84
CA THR A 140 4.83 13.92 -13.52
C THR A 140 6.08 14.58 -14.08
N LYS A 141 5.93 15.66 -14.83
CA LYS A 141 7.03 16.49 -15.31
C LYS A 141 6.99 17.84 -14.61
N ILE A 142 8.12 18.24 -14.05
CA ILE A 142 8.34 19.53 -13.40
C ILE A 142 9.43 20.26 -14.19
N GLY A 143 9.15 21.48 -14.58
CA GLY A 143 10.05 22.31 -15.39
C GLY A 143 9.36 23.58 -15.81
N GLU A 144 9.61 24.06 -17.04
CA GLU A 144 8.93 25.21 -17.62
C GLU A 144 7.42 24.98 -17.74
N GLU A 145 7.03 23.75 -18.04
CA GLU A 145 5.64 23.30 -18.04
C GLU A 145 5.45 22.15 -17.02
N TYR A 146 4.45 22.30 -16.16
CA TYR A 146 4.01 21.25 -15.27
C TYR A 146 2.98 20.37 -15.95
N SER A 147 3.26 19.09 -16.08
CA SER A 147 2.32 18.10 -16.62
C SER A 147 2.23 16.85 -15.74
N LYS A 148 1.06 16.21 -15.78
CA LYS A 148 0.79 14.94 -15.09
C LYS A 148 -0.05 14.03 -15.96
N THR A 149 0.39 12.78 -16.10
CA THR A 149 -0.29 11.76 -16.91
C THR A 149 -0.40 10.47 -16.12
N LEU A 150 -1.58 9.88 -16.06
CA LEU A 150 -1.80 8.52 -15.61
C LEU A 150 -1.83 7.60 -16.82
N ILE A 151 -1.05 6.53 -16.79
CA ILE A 151 -1.05 5.47 -17.81
C ILE A 151 -1.44 4.16 -17.14
N GLU A 152 -2.53 3.55 -17.60
CA GLU A 152 -2.96 2.23 -17.13
C GLU A 152 -2.25 1.11 -17.90
N THR A 153 -2.21 -0.08 -17.31
CA THR A 153 -1.66 -1.29 -17.97
C THR A 153 -2.44 -1.66 -19.25
N SER A 154 -3.66 -1.16 -19.41
CA SER A 154 -4.45 -1.26 -20.65
C SER A 154 -3.93 -0.42 -21.81
N GLY A 155 -2.96 0.48 -21.55
CA GLY A 155 -2.44 1.47 -22.50
C GLY A 155 -3.25 2.77 -22.55
N ARG A 156 -4.32 2.90 -21.77
CA ARG A 156 -5.10 4.16 -21.68
C ARG A 156 -4.31 5.19 -20.88
N ALA A 157 -4.29 6.43 -21.40
CA ALA A 157 -3.66 7.57 -20.73
C ALA A 157 -4.71 8.64 -20.40
N TYR A 158 -4.51 9.34 -19.28
CA TYR A 158 -5.39 10.39 -18.76
C TYR A 158 -4.55 11.57 -18.28
N GLY A 159 -5.06 12.76 -18.45
CA GLY A 159 -4.39 14.02 -18.08
C GLY A 159 -3.65 14.67 -19.23
N ASP A 160 -2.49 15.24 -18.95
CA ASP A 160 -1.68 15.97 -19.93
C ASP A 160 -0.97 15.01 -20.92
N PRO A 161 -0.45 15.50 -22.04
CA PRO A 161 0.37 14.71 -22.95
C PRO A 161 1.56 14.07 -22.22
N LEU A 162 1.89 12.84 -22.60
CA LEU A 162 2.97 12.08 -21.98
C LEU A 162 4.34 12.70 -22.32
N PRO A 163 5.16 13.07 -21.31
CA PRO A 163 6.45 13.70 -21.54
C PRO A 163 7.57 12.73 -21.96
N LEU A 164 7.31 11.42 -21.89
CA LEU A 164 8.26 10.36 -22.22
C LEU A 164 7.65 9.33 -23.17
N ALA A 165 8.49 8.67 -23.97
CA ALA A 165 8.05 7.52 -24.77
C ALA A 165 7.56 6.37 -23.86
N LEU A 166 6.49 5.71 -24.29
CA LEU A 166 5.82 4.65 -23.49
C LEU A 166 6.78 3.49 -23.16
N GLU A 167 7.69 3.16 -24.09
CA GLU A 167 8.68 2.10 -23.91
C GLU A 167 9.60 2.33 -22.70
N LYS A 168 9.85 3.61 -22.35
CA LYS A 168 10.65 3.98 -21.18
C LYS A 168 9.88 3.85 -19.87
N ILE A 169 8.56 3.79 -19.93
CA ILE A 169 7.68 3.72 -18.75
C ILE A 169 7.25 2.27 -18.47
N MET A 170 7.11 1.45 -19.53
CA MET A 170 6.65 0.06 -19.40
C MET A 170 7.37 -0.76 -18.32
N PRO A 171 8.71 -0.65 -18.10
CA PRO A 171 9.41 -1.38 -17.04
C PRO A 171 8.93 -1.05 -15.63
N PHE A 172 8.24 0.07 -15.43
CA PHE A 172 7.75 0.49 -14.12
C PHE A 172 6.35 -0.06 -13.79
N PHE A 173 5.63 -0.62 -14.76
CA PHE A 173 4.37 -1.28 -14.48
C PHE A 173 4.58 -2.47 -13.54
N GLY A 174 3.88 -2.45 -12.40
CA GLY A 174 3.98 -3.49 -11.37
C GLY A 174 5.22 -3.41 -10.47
N THR A 175 6.07 -2.39 -10.62
CA THR A 175 7.13 -2.08 -9.64
C THR A 175 6.58 -1.25 -8.49
N THR A 176 7.43 -0.95 -7.50
CA THR A 176 7.09 -0.07 -6.36
C THR A 176 8.02 1.12 -6.27
N ASP A 177 9.05 1.18 -7.12
CA ASP A 177 10.10 2.19 -7.04
C ASP A 177 9.70 3.42 -7.84
N ILE A 178 9.80 4.58 -7.22
CA ILE A 178 9.67 5.87 -7.89
C ILE A 178 11.00 6.20 -8.56
N LEU A 179 10.94 6.55 -9.84
CA LEU A 179 12.08 7.07 -10.58
C LEU A 179 11.99 8.60 -10.63
N PHE A 180 13.06 9.27 -10.22
CA PHE A 180 13.22 10.71 -10.35
C PHE A 180 14.41 11.01 -11.27
N LEU A 181 14.13 11.55 -12.46
CA LEU A 181 15.10 11.87 -13.49
C LEU A 181 15.66 13.29 -13.31
N GLU A 182 16.87 13.54 -13.81
CA GLU A 182 17.55 14.84 -13.73
C GLU A 182 16.79 15.97 -14.44
N ASP A 183 16.02 15.63 -15.47
CA ASP A 183 15.20 16.57 -16.21
C ASP A 183 13.89 16.99 -15.51
N GLY A 184 13.69 16.56 -14.25
CA GLY A 184 12.49 16.82 -13.46
C GLY A 184 11.31 15.92 -13.76
N THR A 185 11.50 14.83 -14.50
CA THR A 185 10.47 13.80 -14.72
C THR A 185 10.45 12.81 -13.55
N ILE A 186 9.26 12.54 -13.05
CA ILE A 186 9.01 11.57 -11.97
C ILE A 186 8.07 10.51 -12.52
N VAL A 187 8.49 9.25 -12.42
CA VAL A 187 7.68 8.08 -12.79
C VAL A 187 7.31 7.34 -11.52
N GLU A 188 6.04 7.34 -11.19
CA GLU A 188 5.50 6.77 -9.98
C GLU A 188 4.55 5.62 -10.29
N PRO A 189 4.92 4.35 -9.95
CA PRO A 189 3.99 3.23 -10.02
C PRO A 189 2.85 3.40 -9.02
N ILE A 190 1.62 3.09 -9.44
CA ILE A 190 0.47 3.10 -8.55
C ILE A 190 0.48 1.80 -7.74
N VAL A 191 0.64 1.95 -6.42
CA VAL A 191 0.66 0.82 -5.48
C VAL A 191 -0.55 0.92 -4.58
N PHE A 192 -1.38 -0.11 -4.59
CA PHE A 192 -2.53 -0.23 -3.70
C PHE A 192 -2.27 -1.19 -2.53
N PRO A 193 -3.07 -1.08 -1.46
CA PRO A 193 -3.04 -2.06 -0.39
C PRO A 193 -3.18 -3.49 -0.93
N SER A 194 -2.47 -4.43 -0.32
CA SER A 194 -2.61 -5.85 -0.65
C SER A 194 -3.95 -6.37 -0.13
N ASN A 195 -4.63 -7.20 -0.91
CA ASN A 195 -5.85 -7.85 -0.47
C ASN A 195 -5.53 -9.02 0.46
N LEU A 196 -6.25 -9.12 1.57
CA LEU A 196 -6.22 -10.24 2.49
C LEU A 196 -7.58 -10.94 2.52
N TYR A 197 -7.64 -12.14 1.99
CA TYR A 197 -8.81 -13.01 2.06
C TYR A 197 -8.70 -13.94 3.26
N LEU A 198 -9.59 -13.76 4.23
CA LEU A 198 -9.59 -14.48 5.48
C LEU A 198 -10.72 -15.52 5.48
N PHE A 199 -10.40 -16.77 5.21
CA PHE A 199 -11.33 -17.87 5.23
C PHE A 199 -11.51 -18.38 6.66
N GLY A 200 -12.68 -18.13 7.21
CA GLY A 200 -13.06 -18.37 8.60
C GLY A 200 -13.25 -17.07 9.39
N ALA A 201 -14.36 -16.93 10.08
CA ALA A 201 -14.74 -15.77 10.88
C ALA A 201 -14.73 -16.06 12.39
N GLY A 202 -13.84 -16.95 12.85
CA GLY A 202 -13.68 -17.32 14.27
C GLY A 202 -13.08 -16.20 15.11
N HIS A 203 -12.75 -16.49 16.39
CA HIS A 203 -12.19 -15.51 17.32
C HIS A 203 -10.85 -14.95 16.85
N ILE A 204 -9.93 -15.78 16.35
CA ILE A 204 -8.63 -15.35 15.85
C ILE A 204 -8.80 -14.40 14.65
N SER A 205 -9.78 -14.66 13.78
CA SER A 205 -10.04 -13.85 12.59
C SER A 205 -10.36 -12.39 12.90
N VAL A 206 -11.07 -12.14 14.00
CA VAL A 206 -11.37 -10.77 14.43
C VAL A 206 -10.09 -9.98 14.72
N PHE A 207 -9.13 -10.61 15.40
CA PHE A 207 -7.85 -9.97 15.71
C PHE A 207 -6.96 -9.86 14.48
N ILE A 208 -6.89 -10.90 13.63
CA ILE A 208 -6.16 -10.84 12.35
C ILE A 208 -6.69 -9.67 11.51
N ALA A 209 -8.01 -9.55 11.36
CA ALA A 209 -8.62 -8.48 10.57
C ALA A 209 -8.26 -7.09 11.10
N LYS A 210 -8.33 -6.88 12.44
CA LYS A 210 -7.95 -5.61 13.08
C LYS A 210 -6.48 -5.26 12.85
N VAL A 211 -5.56 -6.20 13.14
CA VAL A 211 -4.11 -5.95 13.00
C VAL A 211 -3.74 -5.78 11.52
N ALA A 212 -4.29 -6.59 10.63
CA ALA A 212 -4.03 -6.48 9.19
C ALA A 212 -4.49 -5.14 8.63
N LYS A 213 -5.65 -4.63 9.07
CA LYS A 213 -6.15 -3.30 8.69
C LYS A 213 -5.22 -2.18 9.17
N MET A 214 -4.64 -2.29 10.36
CA MET A 214 -3.67 -1.32 10.89
C MET A 214 -2.40 -1.20 10.05
N VAL A 215 -2.06 -2.25 9.28
CA VAL A 215 -0.86 -2.32 8.43
C VAL A 215 -1.21 -2.36 6.94
N ASP A 216 -2.32 -1.71 6.56
CA ASP A 216 -2.73 -1.44 5.19
C ASP A 216 -3.01 -2.70 4.34
N PHE A 217 -3.63 -3.74 4.92
CA PHE A 217 -4.30 -4.79 4.15
C PHE A 217 -5.77 -4.45 3.95
N GLU A 218 -6.26 -4.68 2.74
CA GLU A 218 -7.68 -4.64 2.43
C GLU A 218 -8.29 -6.02 2.70
N VAL A 219 -9.02 -6.12 3.83
CA VAL A 219 -9.45 -7.40 4.38
C VAL A 219 -10.84 -7.76 3.89
N THR A 220 -10.98 -8.98 3.34
CA THR A 220 -12.27 -9.63 3.06
C THR A 220 -12.39 -10.85 3.94
N VAL A 221 -13.45 -10.93 4.75
CA VAL A 221 -13.73 -12.06 5.65
C VAL A 221 -14.82 -12.96 5.02
N ILE A 222 -14.59 -14.26 5.02
CA ILE A 222 -15.46 -15.26 4.38
C ILE A 222 -15.74 -16.38 5.40
N ASP A 223 -17.01 -16.64 5.71
CA ASP A 223 -17.43 -17.80 6.51
C ASP A 223 -18.83 -18.24 6.04
N ASP A 224 -19.15 -19.52 6.18
CA ASP A 224 -20.45 -20.08 5.80
C ASP A 224 -21.54 -19.82 6.85
N ARG A 225 -21.19 -19.26 8.00
CA ARG A 225 -22.11 -18.94 9.11
C ARG A 225 -22.33 -17.43 9.19
N GLU A 226 -23.56 -17.02 8.95
CA GLU A 226 -23.95 -15.61 8.92
C GLU A 226 -23.69 -14.90 10.27
N GLU A 227 -23.97 -15.57 11.38
CA GLU A 227 -23.73 -15.05 12.74
C GLU A 227 -22.24 -14.78 13.05
N PHE A 228 -21.32 -15.45 12.34
CA PHE A 228 -19.87 -15.22 12.45
C PHE A 228 -19.37 -14.21 11.42
N ALA A 229 -19.83 -14.32 10.17
CA ALA A 229 -19.48 -13.40 9.09
C ALA A 229 -20.47 -12.21 9.07
N SER A 230 -20.35 -11.32 10.06
CA SER A 230 -21.23 -10.16 10.20
C SER A 230 -20.45 -8.85 10.30
N ARG A 231 -21.05 -7.76 9.81
CA ARG A 231 -20.48 -6.41 9.93
C ARG A 231 -20.32 -5.95 11.37
N GLU A 232 -21.15 -6.44 12.29
CA GLU A 232 -21.02 -6.15 13.71
C GLU A 232 -19.68 -6.66 14.28
N ARG A 233 -19.25 -7.85 13.86
CA ARG A 233 -17.98 -8.45 14.30
C ARG A 233 -16.77 -7.92 13.54
N PHE A 234 -16.97 -7.46 12.31
CA PHE A 234 -15.94 -6.97 11.41
C PHE A 234 -16.31 -5.60 10.81
N PRO A 235 -16.41 -4.54 11.63
CA PRO A 235 -16.90 -3.24 11.19
C PRO A 235 -15.99 -2.55 10.18
N ASP A 236 -14.67 -2.72 10.33
CA ASP A 236 -13.65 -1.95 9.61
C ASP A 236 -13.07 -2.66 8.37
N VAL A 237 -13.58 -3.83 8.00
CA VAL A 237 -13.07 -4.58 6.84
C VAL A 237 -13.74 -4.14 5.53
N ALA A 238 -13.05 -4.35 4.42
CA ALA A 238 -13.55 -4.00 3.09
C ALA A 238 -14.83 -4.78 2.76
N SER A 239 -14.85 -6.09 3.02
CA SER A 239 -16.00 -6.95 2.73
C SER A 239 -16.17 -8.06 3.76
N VAL A 240 -17.43 -8.43 3.99
CA VAL A 240 -17.81 -9.62 4.77
C VAL A 240 -18.76 -10.45 3.91
N ILE A 241 -18.43 -11.72 3.70
CA ILE A 241 -19.15 -12.64 2.82
C ILE A 241 -19.64 -13.82 3.64
N ALA A 242 -20.95 -13.87 3.90
CA ALA A 242 -21.63 -14.98 4.57
C ALA A 242 -22.16 -15.97 3.53
N ARG A 243 -21.27 -16.81 2.98
CA ARG A 243 -21.62 -17.79 1.93
C ARG A 243 -20.75 -19.03 2.06
N SER A 244 -21.22 -20.16 1.48
CA SER A 244 -20.44 -21.38 1.46
C SER A 244 -19.07 -21.17 0.77
N TYR A 245 -18.01 -21.76 1.32
CA TYR A 245 -16.67 -21.68 0.71
C TYR A 245 -16.67 -22.21 -0.73
N LYS A 246 -17.53 -23.20 -1.03
CA LYS A 246 -17.65 -23.78 -2.37
C LYS A 246 -18.17 -22.77 -3.38
N ASP A 247 -19.17 -21.97 -3.02
CA ASP A 247 -19.77 -21.01 -3.94
C ASP A 247 -18.86 -19.80 -4.14
N VAL A 248 -18.26 -19.32 -3.05
CA VAL A 248 -17.30 -18.21 -3.12
C VAL A 248 -16.09 -18.57 -3.98
N LEU A 249 -15.48 -19.74 -3.78
CA LEU A 249 -14.30 -20.18 -4.52
C LEU A 249 -14.55 -20.58 -5.98
N ARG A 250 -15.81 -20.66 -6.43
CA ARG A 250 -16.14 -20.79 -7.86
C ARG A 250 -16.08 -19.45 -8.60
N GLU A 251 -16.29 -18.35 -7.88
CA GLU A 251 -16.40 -17.01 -8.42
C GLU A 251 -15.09 -16.20 -8.21
N MET A 252 -14.21 -16.65 -7.31
CA MET A 252 -12.97 -15.95 -6.94
C MET A 252 -11.76 -16.60 -7.60
N GLU A 253 -10.96 -15.74 -8.24
CA GLU A 253 -9.60 -16.06 -8.66
C GLU A 253 -8.60 -15.18 -7.88
N PHE A 254 -7.54 -15.79 -7.38
CA PHE A 254 -6.51 -15.07 -6.62
C PHE A 254 -5.30 -14.79 -7.51
N SER A 255 -4.75 -13.60 -7.35
CA SER A 255 -3.61 -13.08 -8.10
C SER A 255 -2.36 -12.96 -7.21
N GLU A 256 -1.23 -12.66 -7.82
CA GLU A 256 0.05 -12.41 -7.14
C GLU A 256 0.06 -11.18 -6.19
N ASN A 257 -1.05 -10.43 -6.06
CA ASN A 257 -1.23 -9.36 -5.09
C ASN A 257 -2.13 -9.77 -3.91
N ASP A 258 -2.67 -10.99 -3.95
CA ASP A 258 -3.63 -11.48 -2.98
C ASP A 258 -2.96 -12.37 -1.95
N TYR A 259 -3.38 -12.22 -0.71
CA TYR A 259 -2.96 -13.00 0.45
C TYR A 259 -4.13 -13.80 0.95
N VAL A 260 -3.96 -15.10 1.10
CA VAL A 260 -5.01 -15.99 1.57
C VAL A 260 -4.61 -16.59 2.92
N VAL A 261 -5.47 -16.39 3.91
CA VAL A 261 -5.32 -16.94 5.27
C VAL A 261 -6.48 -17.89 5.55
N ILE A 262 -6.16 -19.13 5.85
CA ILE A 262 -7.12 -20.23 6.09
C ILE A 262 -7.15 -20.52 7.60
N VAL A 263 -8.22 -20.11 8.26
CA VAL A 263 -8.45 -20.27 9.71
C VAL A 263 -9.90 -20.76 9.96
N THR A 264 -10.35 -21.73 9.14
CA THR A 264 -11.70 -22.25 9.22
C THR A 264 -11.94 -23.15 10.43
N ARG A 265 -13.20 -23.50 10.68
CA ARG A 265 -13.60 -24.32 11.85
C ARG A 265 -13.29 -25.82 11.76
N GLY A 266 -12.40 -26.26 10.91
CA GLY A 266 -12.08 -27.69 10.89
C GLY A 266 -11.31 -28.15 9.67
N HIS A 267 -10.60 -29.27 9.84
CA HIS A 267 -9.67 -29.79 8.85
C HIS A 267 -10.27 -30.06 7.46
N LYS A 268 -11.58 -30.37 7.36
CA LYS A 268 -12.25 -30.61 6.09
C LYS A 268 -12.40 -29.33 5.27
N HIS A 269 -12.79 -28.23 5.94
CA HIS A 269 -12.92 -26.93 5.29
C HIS A 269 -11.54 -26.38 4.93
N ASP A 270 -10.54 -26.49 5.83
CA ASP A 270 -9.18 -26.05 5.55
C ASP A 270 -8.61 -26.78 4.32
N ALA A 271 -8.75 -28.11 4.25
CA ALA A 271 -8.28 -28.91 3.12
C ALA A 271 -8.98 -28.50 1.81
N PHE A 272 -10.30 -28.29 1.86
CA PHE A 272 -11.07 -27.86 0.68
C PHE A 272 -10.65 -26.48 0.18
N VAL A 273 -10.55 -25.49 1.07
CA VAL A 273 -10.12 -24.14 0.71
C VAL A 273 -8.71 -24.17 0.15
N LEU A 274 -7.78 -24.87 0.84
CA LEU A 274 -6.39 -24.98 0.40
C LEU A 274 -6.29 -25.60 -0.99
N GLU A 275 -7.01 -26.67 -1.27
CA GLU A 275 -7.07 -27.33 -2.59
C GLU A 275 -7.45 -26.35 -3.70
N LYS A 276 -8.47 -25.52 -3.45
CA LYS A 276 -8.95 -24.56 -4.45
C LYS A 276 -8.01 -23.38 -4.64
N VAL A 277 -7.43 -22.88 -3.55
CA VAL A 277 -6.49 -21.76 -3.57
C VAL A 277 -5.16 -22.15 -4.23
N LEU A 278 -4.67 -23.37 -4.05
CA LEU A 278 -3.47 -23.89 -4.71
C LEU A 278 -3.58 -23.96 -6.25
N ALA A 279 -4.80 -24.09 -6.77
CA ALA A 279 -5.05 -24.05 -8.21
C ALA A 279 -4.96 -22.64 -8.82
N THR A 280 -4.81 -21.62 -7.99
CA THR A 280 -4.64 -20.21 -8.36
C THR A 280 -3.22 -19.75 -8.00
N ASN A 281 -2.90 -18.48 -8.19
CA ASN A 281 -1.55 -17.98 -7.94
C ASN A 281 -1.53 -16.78 -6.95
N PRO A 282 -2.00 -16.94 -5.71
CA PRO A 282 -1.90 -15.87 -4.72
C PRO A 282 -0.46 -15.68 -4.28
N LYS A 283 -0.16 -14.48 -3.82
CA LYS A 283 1.13 -14.09 -3.24
C LYS A 283 1.50 -14.89 -2.00
N TYR A 284 0.50 -15.22 -1.21
CA TYR A 284 0.66 -15.86 0.06
C TYR A 284 -0.50 -16.81 0.34
N ILE A 285 -0.18 -18.01 0.80
CA ILE A 285 -1.15 -18.97 1.32
C ILE A 285 -0.68 -19.37 2.71
N GLY A 286 -1.49 -19.09 3.73
CA GLY A 286 -1.21 -19.51 5.09
C GLY A 286 -2.37 -20.31 5.68
N MET A 287 -2.08 -21.38 6.40
CA MET A 287 -3.10 -22.24 7.03
C MET A 287 -2.78 -22.48 8.49
N ILE A 288 -3.80 -22.26 9.36
CA ILE A 288 -3.67 -22.56 10.79
C ILE A 288 -3.79 -24.05 11.04
N GLY A 289 -2.97 -24.54 11.96
CA GLY A 289 -3.09 -25.93 12.43
C GLY A 289 -1.84 -26.40 13.13
N SER A 290 -2.00 -27.43 13.98
CA SER A 290 -0.86 -28.14 14.54
C SER A 290 -0.08 -28.86 13.44
N ARG A 291 1.21 -29.13 13.65
CA ARG A 291 2.06 -29.89 12.71
C ARG A 291 1.41 -31.22 12.29
N ARG A 292 0.70 -31.90 13.22
CA ARG A 292 -0.04 -33.14 12.92
C ARG A 292 -1.21 -32.91 11.93
N LYS A 293 -1.99 -31.83 12.14
CA LYS A 293 -3.11 -31.46 11.26
C LYS A 293 -2.59 -31.08 9.86
N VAL A 294 -1.56 -30.26 9.78
CA VAL A 294 -0.92 -29.84 8.52
C VAL A 294 -0.46 -31.05 7.73
N LYS A 295 0.28 -31.98 8.39
CA LYS A 295 0.74 -33.21 7.74
C LYS A 295 -0.42 -34.01 7.16
N ALA A 296 -1.49 -34.24 7.93
CA ALA A 296 -2.65 -35.01 7.46
C ALA A 296 -3.33 -34.36 6.23
N ILE A 297 -3.43 -33.02 6.18
CA ILE A 297 -3.97 -32.30 5.03
C ILE A 297 -3.02 -32.41 3.82
N PHE A 298 -1.72 -32.25 4.02
CA PHE A 298 -0.74 -32.38 2.94
C PHE A 298 -0.69 -33.79 2.37
N ASP A 299 -0.70 -34.84 3.22
CA ASP A 299 -0.77 -36.24 2.78
C ASP A 299 -2.04 -36.52 1.96
N HIS A 300 -3.15 -35.86 2.29
CA HIS A 300 -4.41 -35.95 1.52
C HIS A 300 -4.28 -35.27 0.15
N LEU A 301 -3.67 -34.08 0.08
CA LEU A 301 -3.50 -33.33 -1.17
C LEU A 301 -2.48 -34.02 -2.11
N LEU A 302 -1.42 -34.59 -1.57
CA LEU A 302 -0.47 -35.42 -2.34
C LEU A 302 -1.18 -36.59 -3.04
N LYS A 303 -2.10 -37.26 -2.33
CA LYS A 303 -2.93 -38.36 -2.92
C LYS A 303 -3.90 -37.86 -3.98
N LYS A 304 -4.24 -36.58 -3.98
CA LYS A 304 -5.06 -35.91 -5.02
C LYS A 304 -4.24 -35.41 -6.23
N GLY A 305 -2.92 -35.57 -6.21
CA GLY A 305 -2.04 -35.24 -7.34
C GLY A 305 -1.32 -33.89 -7.21
N PHE A 306 -1.45 -33.17 -6.09
CA PHE A 306 -0.61 -32.01 -5.83
C PHE A 306 0.83 -32.44 -5.58
N SER A 307 1.79 -31.62 -6.01
CA SER A 307 3.21 -31.86 -5.82
C SER A 307 3.70 -31.34 -4.46
N GLU A 308 4.81 -31.90 -3.96
CA GLU A 308 5.47 -31.32 -2.78
C GLU A 308 5.92 -29.89 -2.99
N GLU A 309 6.29 -29.52 -4.22
CA GLU A 309 6.70 -28.14 -4.55
C GLU A 309 5.57 -27.14 -4.36
N GLU A 310 4.35 -27.49 -4.78
CA GLU A 310 3.16 -26.66 -4.54
C GLU A 310 2.87 -26.53 -3.06
N LEU A 311 2.95 -27.63 -2.29
CA LEU A 311 2.70 -27.62 -0.85
C LEU A 311 3.77 -26.84 -0.06
N ARG A 312 5.01 -26.78 -0.53
CA ARG A 312 6.08 -25.97 0.09
C ARG A 312 5.83 -24.46 0.02
N LYS A 313 4.95 -24.01 -0.90
CA LYS A 313 4.53 -22.60 -0.99
C LYS A 313 3.57 -22.20 0.14
N VAL A 314 3.01 -23.17 0.87
CA VAL A 314 2.03 -22.93 1.92
C VAL A 314 2.74 -22.73 3.27
N TYR A 315 2.47 -21.62 3.90
CA TYR A 315 2.91 -21.33 5.26
C TYR A 315 2.00 -22.06 6.26
N ALA A 316 2.40 -23.25 6.69
CA ALA A 316 1.64 -24.08 7.61
C ALA A 316 2.59 -24.88 8.56
N PRO A 317 2.49 -24.71 9.86
CA PRO A 317 1.62 -23.77 10.59
C PRO A 317 1.87 -22.30 10.22
N ILE A 318 0.79 -21.53 10.10
CA ILE A 318 0.83 -20.10 9.77
C ILE A 318 1.42 -19.29 10.93
N GLY A 319 2.12 -18.20 10.60
CA GLY A 319 2.68 -17.24 11.54
C GLY A 319 4.19 -17.41 11.78
N LEU A 320 4.82 -16.37 12.34
CA LEU A 320 6.20 -16.42 12.78
C LEU A 320 6.30 -17.07 14.17
N GLU A 321 7.37 -17.80 14.43
CA GLU A 321 7.62 -18.39 15.77
C GLU A 321 8.06 -17.27 16.74
N ILE A 322 7.10 -16.67 17.44
CA ILE A 322 7.31 -15.61 18.44
C ILE A 322 6.87 -16.02 19.85
N GLY A 323 6.54 -17.32 20.05
CA GLY A 323 6.00 -17.81 21.31
C GLY A 323 4.55 -17.40 21.56
N ALA A 324 3.77 -17.13 20.50
CA ALA A 324 2.38 -16.70 20.60
C ALA A 324 1.47 -17.81 21.15
N ASP A 325 0.66 -17.50 22.16
CA ASP A 325 -0.25 -18.44 22.82
C ASP A 325 -1.72 -17.95 22.78
N THR A 326 -1.95 -16.66 23.01
CA THR A 326 -3.29 -16.08 22.96
C THR A 326 -3.77 -15.82 21.51
N PRO A 327 -5.09 -15.75 21.26
CA PRO A 327 -5.62 -15.39 19.94
C PRO A 327 -5.09 -14.06 19.39
N GLN A 328 -4.85 -13.10 20.27
CA GLN A 328 -4.28 -11.80 19.93
C GLN A 328 -2.82 -11.91 19.47
N GLU A 329 -2.00 -12.64 20.22
CA GLU A 329 -0.60 -12.88 19.89
C GLU A 329 -0.44 -13.71 18.61
N ILE A 330 -1.30 -14.72 18.41
CA ILE A 330 -1.35 -15.50 17.18
C ILE A 330 -1.69 -14.60 15.99
N ALA A 331 -2.62 -13.66 16.14
CA ALA A 331 -2.93 -12.70 15.10
C ALA A 331 -1.74 -11.80 14.76
N VAL A 332 -1.00 -11.31 15.76
CA VAL A 332 0.25 -10.55 15.57
C VAL A 332 1.29 -11.39 14.84
N SER A 333 1.50 -12.63 15.24
CA SER A 333 2.42 -13.59 14.58
C SER A 333 2.08 -13.78 13.10
N ILE A 334 0.80 -13.98 12.78
CA ILE A 334 0.31 -14.15 11.41
C ILE A 334 0.56 -12.87 10.60
N VAL A 335 0.12 -11.73 11.10
CA VAL A 335 0.25 -10.46 10.35
C VAL A 335 1.72 -10.06 10.21
N ALA A 336 2.58 -10.33 11.18
CA ALA A 336 4.02 -10.14 11.05
C ALA A 336 4.61 -10.98 9.89
N GLN A 337 4.15 -12.21 9.70
CA GLN A 337 4.55 -13.04 8.55
C GLN A 337 4.05 -12.47 7.23
N LEU A 338 2.80 -11.95 7.17
CA LEU A 338 2.28 -11.28 5.97
C LEU A 338 3.13 -10.06 5.60
N ILE A 339 3.50 -9.22 6.59
CA ILE A 339 4.40 -8.05 6.40
C ILE A 339 5.76 -8.50 5.87
N LYS A 340 6.35 -9.57 6.44
CA LYS A 340 7.63 -10.12 5.99
C LYS A 340 7.56 -10.49 4.51
N VAL A 341 6.56 -11.27 4.09
CA VAL A 341 6.40 -11.70 2.70
C VAL A 341 6.17 -10.49 1.78
N ARG A 342 5.40 -9.49 2.22
CA ARG A 342 5.18 -8.25 1.48
C ARG A 342 6.49 -7.47 1.27
N SER A 343 7.35 -7.40 2.28
CA SER A 343 8.62 -6.67 2.21
C SER A 343 9.67 -7.38 1.35
N GLU A 344 9.74 -8.71 1.38
CA GLU A 344 10.66 -9.49 0.55
C GLU A 344 10.36 -9.31 -0.95
N THR A 345 9.10 -9.14 -1.30
CA THR A 345 8.71 -8.84 -2.69
C THR A 345 9.13 -7.44 -3.13
N LYS A 346 8.97 -6.44 -2.26
CA LYS A 346 9.46 -5.09 -2.55
C LYS A 346 10.97 -5.12 -2.81
N ARG A 347 11.75 -5.80 -1.97
CA ARG A 347 13.21 -5.92 -2.13
C ARG A 347 13.62 -6.64 -3.42
N ARG A 348 12.94 -7.72 -3.81
CA ARG A 348 13.23 -8.44 -5.06
C ARG A 348 12.89 -7.60 -6.29
N ARG A 349 11.84 -6.81 -6.25
CA ARG A 349 11.45 -5.89 -7.33
C ARG A 349 12.38 -4.69 -7.43
N SER A 350 12.89 -4.16 -6.30
CA SER A 350 13.86 -3.05 -6.27
C SER A 350 15.29 -3.44 -6.66
N SER A 351 15.63 -4.72 -6.58
CA SER A 351 16.94 -5.25 -7.02
C SER A 351 16.97 -5.63 -8.51
N SER A 352 15.89 -5.40 -9.24
CA SER A 352 15.73 -5.80 -10.65
C SER A 352 15.16 -4.68 -11.53
N PRO A 353 15.91 -3.56 -11.69
CA PRO A 353 16.14 -3.05 -13.02
C PRO A 353 17.62 -3.19 -13.34
N ASP A 354 17.91 -3.78 -14.51
CA ASP A 354 19.22 -3.83 -15.12
C ASP A 354 19.94 -2.48 -14.98
N PRO A 355 21.16 -2.42 -14.40
CA PRO A 355 21.93 -1.19 -14.28
C PRO A 355 22.13 -0.46 -15.62
N SER A 356 22.17 -1.17 -16.74
CA SER A 356 22.24 -0.63 -18.09
C SER A 356 21.04 0.26 -18.46
N PHE A 357 19.89 0.07 -17.79
CA PHE A 357 18.68 0.88 -18.00
C PHE A 357 18.77 2.28 -17.36
N ARG A 358 19.52 2.41 -16.25
CA ARG A 358 19.77 3.72 -15.60
C ARG A 358 20.75 4.58 -16.42
N GLU A 359 21.73 3.95 -17.07
CA GLU A 359 22.72 4.64 -17.94
C GLU A 359 22.11 5.03 -19.30
N GLY A 360 21.18 4.26 -19.85
CA GLY A 360 20.51 4.59 -21.10
C GLY A 360 19.55 5.78 -21.05
N LEU A 361 19.13 6.22 -19.86
CA LEU A 361 18.26 7.37 -19.64
C LEU A 361 19.03 8.68 -19.42
N SER A 362 20.32 8.62 -19.06
CA SER A 362 21.20 9.77 -18.85
C SER A 362 22.05 10.13 -20.09
N GLY A 363 21.97 9.37 -21.16
CA GLY A 363 22.79 9.54 -22.35
C GLY A 363 22.05 10.10 -23.56
N ARG A 364 22.42 11.33 -23.87
CA ARG A 364 22.24 12.09 -25.12
C ARG A 364 20.96 12.90 -25.28
N GLY A 365 21.08 14.16 -24.87
CA GLY A 365 20.45 15.31 -25.50
C GLY A 365 21.30 15.75 -26.68
#